data_19650f9397f7add59dfabc119c057a33
#
_entry.id   19650f9397f7add59dfabc119c057a33
#
_cell.length_a   1.000
_cell.length_b   1.000
_cell.length_c   1.000
_cell.angle_alpha   90.00
_cell.angle_beta   90.00
_cell.angle_gamma   90.00
#
_symmetry.space_group_name_H-M   'P 1'
#
loop_
_entity.id
_entity.type
_entity.pdbx_description
1 polymer ?
#
loop_
_entity_poly.entity_id
_entity_poly.type
_entity_poly.pdbx_seq_one_letter_code
_entity_poly.pdbx_strand_id
1 'polypeptide(L)'
;MFNINDLNLNDFIDFIPYIFLIFLLIVIVIMGIIRIKFKFWALQPVFHVYDIGYAFFPPGILSQNLPIENKYCNFKNIETITYNKLSSLKKKKMINFIRTHYLRNNENCFLPKKENVMPYFLHHKNTNTPLISFYNEKMNILDQKHNDIIEDTKIIGIMTTRPINVTINNAKDKDADFVAYYVDYLCVDKMYRKKGIAPEIIQTHHYNQRRINKDVYVSIFKREGQLTGIVPLCVYSTYGFSLYKWTKPKNIEGAYSLIEISPQNFHLLLDFIKNNMSKFDIVLNSHVSNLIELLKTNNIFISAIICENQIKCAYFYRKTCVFIEKNMEVLCCFASINDCDNNDIFIQGFKCSFWSIADKHYFGFATIENISHNNIIIKYLLIRNHPKIISPTAYFFYNFAYYTFKPEKVLFIN
;
A
#
# COMPACT_ATOMS: atom_id res chain seq x y z
N MET A 1 29.88 37.54 -33.50
CA MET A 1 28.83 36.77 -34.16
C MET A 1 29.48 35.44 -34.58
N PHE A 2 29.32 34.38 -33.83
CA PHE A 2 29.82 33.07 -34.22
C PHE A 2 28.90 32.51 -35.32
N ASN A 3 29.48 32.19 -36.47
CA ASN A 3 28.78 31.69 -37.64
C ASN A 3 28.62 30.18 -37.48
N ILE A 4 27.41 29.70 -37.26
CA ILE A 4 27.06 28.30 -36.98
C ILE A 4 27.36 27.37 -38.18
N ASN A 5 27.64 27.93 -39.36
CA ASN A 5 27.83 27.19 -40.61
C ASN A 5 29.26 26.66 -40.86
N ASP A 6 30.22 26.96 -39.95
CA ASP A 6 31.62 26.53 -40.11
C ASP A 6 32.04 25.37 -39.21
N LEU A 7 31.10 24.73 -38.50
CA LEU A 7 31.36 23.52 -37.67
C LEU A 7 31.52 22.30 -38.61
N ASN A 8 32.77 21.90 -38.83
CA ASN A 8 33.13 20.68 -39.54
C ASN A 8 32.64 19.45 -38.72
N LEU A 9 32.17 18.43 -39.40
CA LEU A 9 31.68 17.17 -38.78
C LEU A 9 32.75 16.56 -37.85
N ASN A 10 34.03 16.76 -38.17
CA ASN A 10 35.17 16.31 -37.36
C ASN A 10 35.27 17.03 -36.02
N ASP A 11 35.01 18.35 -35.98
CA ASP A 11 35.03 19.12 -34.72
C ASP A 11 33.89 18.65 -33.78
N PHE A 12 32.77 18.22 -34.33
CA PHE A 12 31.67 17.67 -33.55
C PHE A 12 32.02 16.30 -32.90
N ILE A 13 32.78 15.49 -33.64
CA ILE A 13 33.25 14.17 -33.17
C ILE A 13 34.23 14.34 -32.00
N ASP A 14 35.12 15.36 -32.06
CA ASP A 14 36.07 15.67 -31.00
C ASP A 14 35.41 16.17 -29.70
N PHE A 15 34.21 16.74 -29.77
CA PHE A 15 33.45 17.19 -28.59
C PHE A 15 32.64 16.07 -27.92
N ILE A 16 32.37 14.95 -28.61
CA ILE A 16 31.60 13.82 -28.04
C ILE A 16 32.16 13.31 -26.70
N PRO A 17 33.48 13.05 -26.56
CA PRO A 17 34.04 12.56 -25.28
C PRO A 17 33.88 13.59 -24.14
N TYR A 18 33.96 14.90 -24.44
CA TYR A 18 33.76 15.93 -23.42
C TYR A 18 32.30 16.03 -22.99
N ILE A 19 31.36 15.92 -23.93
CA ILE A 19 29.93 15.86 -23.61
C ILE A 19 29.60 14.64 -22.74
N PHE A 20 30.18 13.50 -23.08
CA PHE A 20 30.03 12.27 -22.30
C PHE A 20 30.62 12.40 -20.89
N LEU A 21 31.81 13.03 -20.76
CA LEU A 21 32.44 13.28 -19.47
C LEU A 21 31.60 14.21 -18.59
N ILE A 22 31.06 15.29 -19.16
CA ILE A 22 30.17 16.23 -18.47
C ILE A 22 28.90 15.51 -18.00
N PHE A 23 28.29 14.70 -18.86
CA PHE A 23 27.12 13.89 -18.51
C PHE A 23 27.42 12.94 -17.35
N LEU A 24 28.54 12.23 -17.40
CA LEU A 24 28.97 11.33 -16.33
C LEU A 24 29.17 12.07 -15.01
N LEU A 25 29.80 13.26 -15.05
CA LEU A 25 30.01 14.10 -13.88
C LEU A 25 28.67 14.53 -13.26
N ILE A 26 27.71 14.96 -14.08
CA ILE A 26 26.36 15.33 -13.64
C ILE A 26 25.66 14.13 -12.94
N VAL A 27 25.75 12.93 -13.52
CA VAL A 27 25.18 11.72 -12.94
C VAL A 27 25.81 11.42 -11.58
N ILE A 28 27.14 11.50 -11.47
CA ILE A 28 27.87 11.28 -10.20
C ILE A 28 27.44 12.29 -9.12
N VAL A 29 27.30 13.57 -9.50
CA VAL A 29 26.86 14.63 -8.56
C VAL A 29 25.43 14.36 -8.09
N ILE A 30 24.52 14.02 -9.00
CA ILE A 30 23.12 13.68 -8.66
C ILE A 30 23.09 12.48 -7.72
N MET A 31 23.82 11.41 -8.02
CA MET A 31 23.93 10.23 -7.14
C MET A 31 24.47 10.59 -5.77
N GLY A 32 25.49 11.45 -5.69
CA GLY A 32 26.04 11.97 -4.44
C GLY A 32 25.00 12.72 -3.62
N ILE A 33 24.24 13.63 -4.24
CA ILE A 33 23.18 14.40 -3.59
C ILE A 33 22.09 13.47 -3.05
N ILE A 34 21.65 12.48 -3.84
CA ILE A 34 20.62 11.52 -3.44
C ILE A 34 21.11 10.70 -2.23
N ARG A 35 22.36 10.21 -2.26
CA ARG A 35 22.95 9.44 -1.14
C ARG A 35 23.09 10.27 0.14
N ILE A 36 23.44 11.54 0.04
CA ILE A 36 23.53 12.44 1.19
C ILE A 36 22.15 12.78 1.75
N LYS A 37 21.16 13.06 0.87
CA LYS A 37 19.80 13.43 1.27
C LYS A 37 19.00 12.25 1.82
N PHE A 38 19.20 11.06 1.28
CA PHE A 38 18.44 9.86 1.62
C PHE A 38 19.32 8.75 2.19
N LYS A 39 20.17 9.08 3.15
CA LYS A 39 21.19 8.19 3.76
C LYS A 39 20.71 6.79 4.12
N PHE A 40 19.49 6.67 4.64
CA PHE A 40 18.89 5.38 4.98
C PHE A 40 18.51 4.60 3.72
N TRP A 41 17.69 5.20 2.84
CA TRP A 41 17.20 4.52 1.65
C TRP A 41 18.29 4.12 0.67
N ALA A 42 19.37 4.89 0.57
CA ALA A 42 20.53 4.57 -0.27
C ALA A 42 21.25 3.27 0.13
N LEU A 43 21.04 2.79 1.36
CA LEU A 43 21.62 1.53 1.86
C LEU A 43 20.62 0.37 1.84
N GLN A 44 19.35 0.63 1.49
CA GLN A 44 18.33 -0.39 1.47
C GLN A 44 18.29 -1.11 0.12
N PRO A 45 17.90 -2.40 0.10
CA PRO A 45 17.69 -3.14 -1.14
C PRO A 45 16.38 -2.69 -1.81
N VAL A 46 16.37 -1.49 -2.35
CA VAL A 46 15.27 -0.92 -3.13
C VAL A 46 15.78 -0.55 -4.52
N PHE A 47 14.90 -0.59 -5.52
CA PHE A 47 15.25 -0.21 -6.87
C PHE A 47 15.30 1.33 -6.96
N HIS A 48 16.51 1.87 -7.09
CA HIS A 48 16.69 3.31 -7.19
C HIS A 48 16.57 3.80 -8.65
N VAL A 49 16.09 5.02 -8.83
CA VAL A 49 15.97 5.65 -10.16
C VAL A 49 17.32 5.81 -10.88
N TYR A 50 18.42 5.73 -10.17
CA TYR A 50 19.79 5.79 -10.70
C TYR A 50 20.45 4.42 -10.93
N ASP A 51 19.74 3.33 -10.68
CA ASP A 51 20.24 1.96 -10.89
C ASP A 51 20.10 1.58 -12.38
N ILE A 52 20.88 2.22 -13.22
CA ILE A 52 20.84 2.08 -14.69
C ILE A 52 21.03 0.61 -15.12
N GLY A 53 21.81 -0.17 -14.34
CA GLY A 53 22.02 -1.58 -14.60
C GLY A 53 20.74 -2.39 -14.71
N TYR A 54 19.69 -2.04 -13.98
CA TYR A 54 18.39 -2.73 -14.05
C TYR A 54 17.56 -2.40 -15.30
N ALA A 55 17.94 -1.40 -16.07
CA ALA A 55 17.35 -1.17 -17.38
C ALA A 55 17.77 -2.25 -18.40
N PHE A 56 18.89 -2.90 -18.17
CA PHE A 56 19.49 -3.91 -19.06
C PHE A 56 19.42 -5.35 -18.50
N PHE A 57 19.21 -5.50 -17.19
CA PHE A 57 19.11 -6.81 -16.53
C PHE A 57 17.64 -7.20 -16.28
N PRO A 58 17.33 -8.52 -16.24
CA PRO A 58 15.98 -8.97 -15.94
C PRO A 58 15.55 -8.50 -14.55
N PRO A 59 14.28 -8.12 -14.38
CA PRO A 59 13.73 -7.76 -13.08
C PRO A 59 13.76 -8.96 -12.12
N GLY A 60 13.87 -8.67 -10.81
CA GLY A 60 13.90 -9.74 -9.82
C GLY A 60 14.32 -9.32 -8.43
N ILE A 61 14.65 -10.30 -7.60
CA ILE A 61 15.09 -10.12 -6.22
C ILE A 61 16.46 -9.45 -6.20
N LEU A 62 16.59 -8.32 -5.49
CA LEU A 62 17.84 -7.56 -5.38
C LEU A 62 18.89 -8.27 -4.50
N SER A 63 18.46 -8.87 -3.40
CA SER A 63 19.32 -9.60 -2.48
C SER A 63 18.65 -10.90 -2.02
N GLN A 64 19.25 -12.02 -2.37
CA GLN A 64 18.81 -13.35 -1.90
C GLN A 64 19.40 -13.68 -0.53
N ASN A 65 20.55 -13.10 -0.19
CA ASN A 65 21.22 -13.33 1.07
C ASN A 65 20.42 -12.80 2.26
N LEU A 66 20.66 -13.39 3.43
CA LEU A 66 20.10 -12.85 4.67
C LEU A 66 20.69 -11.47 4.96
N PRO A 67 19.88 -10.50 5.42
CA PRO A 67 20.37 -9.18 5.76
C PRO A 67 21.48 -9.23 6.81
N ILE A 68 22.53 -8.47 6.59
CA ILE A 68 23.64 -8.31 7.54
C ILE A 68 23.27 -7.19 8.52
N GLU A 69 23.72 -7.34 9.75
CA GLU A 69 23.59 -6.30 10.76
C GLU A 69 24.33 -5.03 10.34
N ASN A 70 23.67 -3.88 10.48
CA ASN A 70 24.22 -2.59 10.15
C ASN A 70 23.86 -1.54 11.23
N LYS A 71 24.34 -0.31 11.08
CA LYS A 71 24.14 0.78 12.04
C LYS A 71 22.68 1.15 12.34
N TYR A 72 21.71 0.66 11.55
CA TYR A 72 20.27 0.87 11.77
C TYR A 72 19.62 -0.32 12.46
N CYS A 73 20.35 -1.41 12.73
CA CYS A 73 19.82 -2.51 13.54
C CYS A 73 19.84 -2.14 15.02
N ASN A 74 18.70 -2.26 15.70
CA ASN A 74 18.57 -1.97 17.12
C ASN A 74 17.81 -3.09 17.84
N PHE A 75 18.52 -4.19 18.13
CA PHE A 75 17.92 -5.36 18.79
C PHE A 75 17.71 -5.15 20.31
N LYS A 76 18.34 -4.12 20.90
CA LYS A 76 18.18 -3.80 22.31
C LYS A 76 16.79 -3.23 22.61
N ASN A 77 16.32 -2.35 21.72
CA ASN A 77 15.06 -1.62 21.94
C ASN A 77 13.92 -2.13 21.06
N ILE A 78 14.20 -2.88 19.99
CA ILE A 78 13.20 -3.35 19.03
C ILE A 78 12.99 -4.86 19.18
N GLU A 79 11.79 -5.23 19.56
CA GLU A 79 11.33 -6.60 19.66
C GLU A 79 10.42 -6.91 18.45
N THR A 80 10.71 -8.00 17.72
CA THR A 80 9.86 -8.50 16.62
C THR A 80 9.18 -9.80 17.02
N ILE A 81 7.86 -9.83 16.94
CA ILE A 81 7.04 -10.97 17.40
C ILE A 81 6.09 -11.37 16.27
N THR A 82 5.85 -12.67 16.12
CA THR A 82 4.76 -13.17 15.27
C THR A 82 3.41 -12.88 15.90
N TYR A 83 2.42 -12.54 15.08
CA TYR A 83 1.07 -12.19 15.57
C TYR A 83 0.47 -13.26 16.51
N ASN A 84 0.70 -14.54 16.20
CA ASN A 84 0.17 -15.66 16.98
C ASN A 84 0.74 -15.73 18.42
N LYS A 85 1.95 -15.21 18.64
CA LYS A 85 2.61 -15.15 19.95
C LYS A 85 2.32 -13.86 20.72
N LEU A 86 1.52 -12.94 20.13
CA LEU A 86 1.24 -11.66 20.73
C LEU A 86 0.21 -11.77 21.85
N SER A 87 0.58 -11.37 23.08
CA SER A 87 -0.32 -11.36 24.22
C SER A 87 -1.48 -10.39 24.05
N SER A 88 -2.58 -10.62 24.75
CA SER A 88 -3.76 -9.73 24.74
C SER A 88 -3.42 -8.30 25.15
N LEU A 89 -2.51 -8.14 26.13
CA LEU A 89 -2.03 -6.84 26.59
C LEU A 89 -1.23 -6.11 25.51
N LYS A 90 -0.30 -6.81 24.82
CA LYS A 90 0.46 -6.22 23.70
C LYS A 90 -0.45 -5.85 22.54
N LYS A 91 -1.48 -6.66 22.23
CA LYS A 91 -2.52 -6.30 21.24
C LYS A 91 -3.24 -5.00 21.60
N LYS A 92 -3.66 -4.84 22.86
CA LYS A 92 -4.30 -3.62 23.36
C LYS A 92 -3.36 -2.41 23.28
N LYS A 93 -2.10 -2.56 23.73
CA LYS A 93 -1.08 -1.50 23.64
C LYS A 93 -0.84 -1.09 22.17
N MET A 94 -0.76 -2.04 21.22
CA MET A 94 -0.60 -1.78 19.79
C MET A 94 -1.76 -0.95 19.22
N ILE A 95 -3.01 -1.35 19.48
CA ILE A 95 -4.19 -0.61 18.98
C ILE A 95 -4.21 0.81 19.52
N ASN A 96 -3.99 0.98 20.82
CA ASN A 96 -3.96 2.29 21.44
C ASN A 96 -2.86 3.17 20.85
N PHE A 97 -1.67 2.60 20.58
CA PHE A 97 -0.57 3.32 19.97
C PHE A 97 -0.90 3.76 18.53
N ILE A 98 -1.44 2.85 17.70
CA ILE A 98 -1.88 3.17 16.34
C ILE A 98 -2.95 4.27 16.37
N ARG A 99 -3.96 4.12 17.23
CA ARG A 99 -5.03 5.10 17.38
C ARG A 99 -4.54 6.48 17.79
N THR A 100 -3.45 6.55 18.58
CA THR A 100 -2.93 7.81 19.12
C THR A 100 -1.97 8.50 18.14
N HIS A 101 -1.18 7.76 17.38
CA HIS A 101 -0.04 8.32 16.66
C HIS A 101 -0.09 8.17 15.13
N TYR A 102 -0.91 7.19 14.59
CA TYR A 102 -0.97 6.94 13.16
C TYR A 102 -1.96 7.89 12.48
N LEU A 103 -1.59 8.42 11.29
CA LEU A 103 -2.40 9.31 10.44
C LEU A 103 -3.18 10.38 11.23
N ARG A 104 -2.58 10.96 12.24
CA ARG A 104 -3.14 12.08 12.98
C ARG A 104 -2.54 13.40 12.53
N ASN A 105 -3.33 14.20 11.85
CA ASN A 105 -3.09 15.60 11.56
C ASN A 105 -4.31 16.45 12.03
N ASN A 106 -4.31 17.73 11.75
CA ASN A 106 -5.38 18.61 12.20
C ASN A 106 -6.71 18.41 11.44
N GLU A 107 -6.67 17.82 10.27
CA GLU A 107 -7.83 17.68 9.36
C GLU A 107 -8.43 16.26 9.40
N ASN A 108 -7.60 15.24 9.61
CA ASN A 108 -7.99 13.83 9.53
C ASN A 108 -7.67 13.11 10.83
N CYS A 109 -8.60 12.32 11.31
CA CYS A 109 -8.43 11.52 12.51
C CYS A 109 -8.67 10.04 12.22
N PHE A 110 -7.62 9.22 12.35
CA PHE A 110 -7.72 7.77 12.26
C PHE A 110 -8.10 7.18 13.63
N LEU A 111 -9.30 6.61 13.74
CA LEU A 111 -9.86 6.10 14.99
C LEU A 111 -10.33 4.64 14.88
N PRO A 112 -9.44 3.70 14.62
CA PRO A 112 -9.81 2.30 14.50
C PRO A 112 -10.17 1.71 15.88
N LYS A 113 -11.11 0.76 15.85
CA LYS A 113 -11.36 -0.14 16.98
C LYS A 113 -10.54 -1.42 16.83
N LYS A 114 -10.57 -2.30 17.83
CA LYS A 114 -9.91 -3.60 17.78
C LYS A 114 -10.39 -4.42 16.57
N GLU A 115 -11.68 -4.39 16.30
CA GLU A 115 -12.35 -5.09 15.21
C GLU A 115 -11.96 -4.56 13.82
N ASN A 116 -11.34 -3.38 13.75
CA ASN A 116 -10.86 -2.80 12.50
C ASN A 116 -9.37 -3.05 12.23
N VAL A 117 -8.61 -3.48 13.22
CA VAL A 117 -7.16 -3.70 13.07
C VAL A 117 -6.81 -5.19 13.09
N MET A 118 -7.36 -5.93 14.06
CA MET A 118 -6.96 -7.33 14.26
C MET A 118 -7.29 -8.27 13.11
N PRO A 119 -8.46 -8.15 12.43
CA PRO A 119 -8.82 -9.06 11.34
C PRO A 119 -7.81 -9.10 10.18
N TYR A 120 -7.10 -8.01 9.93
CA TYR A 120 -6.06 -7.98 8.88
C TYR A 120 -4.91 -8.95 9.15
N PHE A 121 -4.66 -9.35 10.40
CA PHE A 121 -3.59 -10.26 10.81
C PHE A 121 -4.06 -11.70 11.04
N LEU A 122 -5.35 -11.99 10.81
CA LEU A 122 -5.93 -13.31 11.04
C LEU A 122 -5.96 -14.15 9.75
N HIS A 123 -6.01 -15.47 9.94
CA HIS A 123 -6.24 -16.45 8.88
C HIS A 123 -5.25 -16.43 7.70
N HIS A 124 -3.99 -16.09 7.98
CA HIS A 124 -2.89 -16.31 7.05
C HIS A 124 -2.33 -17.73 7.20
N LYS A 125 -1.63 -18.23 6.18
CA LYS A 125 -0.98 -19.55 6.25
C LYS A 125 0.03 -19.60 7.39
N ASN A 126 0.12 -20.71 8.10
CA ASN A 126 1.05 -20.87 9.22
C ASN A 126 2.53 -20.71 8.83
N THR A 127 2.87 -20.99 7.58
CA THR A 127 4.23 -20.80 7.05
C THR A 127 4.63 -19.35 6.94
N ASN A 128 3.66 -18.43 6.74
CA ASN A 128 3.89 -17.00 6.51
C ASN A 128 3.02 -16.19 7.47
N THR A 129 3.42 -16.14 8.75
CA THR A 129 2.65 -15.43 9.78
C THR A 129 2.92 -13.92 9.74
N PRO A 130 1.93 -13.08 10.04
CA PRO A 130 2.14 -11.65 10.23
C PRO A 130 3.13 -11.36 11.35
N LEU A 131 3.92 -10.30 11.19
CA LEU A 131 4.98 -9.88 12.10
C LEU A 131 4.72 -8.47 12.62
N ILE A 132 5.01 -8.26 13.89
CA ILE A 132 4.90 -6.97 14.54
C ILE A 132 6.21 -6.65 15.25
N SER A 133 6.77 -5.47 14.97
CA SER A 133 7.91 -4.91 15.69
C SER A 133 7.46 -3.77 16.59
N PHE A 134 7.90 -3.81 17.84
CA PHE A 134 7.71 -2.75 18.82
C PHE A 134 9.06 -2.13 19.14
N TYR A 135 9.15 -0.81 19.03
CA TYR A 135 10.27 -0.06 19.59
C TYR A 135 9.89 0.34 21.02
N ASN A 136 10.58 -0.23 21.99
CA ASN A 136 10.35 -0.01 23.41
C ASN A 136 11.45 0.91 23.97
N GLU A 137 11.06 1.96 24.65
CA GLU A 137 11.96 2.82 25.43
C GLU A 137 11.81 2.50 26.91
N LYS A 138 12.92 2.33 27.59
CA LYS A 138 12.92 2.13 29.04
C LYS A 138 12.61 3.44 29.75
N MET A 139 11.68 3.40 30.67
CA MET A 139 11.30 4.52 31.50
C MET A 139 11.37 4.11 32.97
N ASN A 140 11.90 5.01 33.79
CA ASN A 140 11.82 4.86 35.24
C ASN A 140 10.55 5.55 35.72
N ILE A 141 9.63 4.76 36.29
CA ILE A 141 8.38 5.25 36.85
C ILE A 141 8.47 5.14 38.37
N LEU A 142 8.15 6.24 39.06
CA LEU A 142 8.02 6.20 40.52
C LEU A 142 6.70 5.51 40.87
N ASP A 143 6.78 4.35 41.51
CA ASP A 143 5.60 3.69 42.10
C ASP A 143 5.20 4.47 43.35
N GLN A 144 4.13 5.25 43.24
CA GLN A 144 3.61 6.05 44.35
C GLN A 144 3.13 5.23 45.54
N LYS A 145 2.91 3.91 45.36
CA LYS A 145 2.46 3.03 46.46
C LYS A 145 3.61 2.51 47.35
N HIS A 146 4.76 2.28 46.73
CA HIS A 146 5.93 1.69 47.42
C HIS A 146 7.11 2.66 47.52
N ASN A 147 7.00 3.84 46.89
CA ASN A 147 8.06 4.86 46.77
C ASN A 147 9.35 4.36 46.10
N ASP A 148 9.20 3.30 45.29
CA ASP A 148 10.28 2.66 44.55
C ASP A 148 10.29 3.08 43.08
N ILE A 149 11.49 3.10 42.46
CA ILE A 149 11.64 3.34 41.03
C ILE A 149 11.48 2.01 40.31
N ILE A 150 10.41 1.85 39.53
CA ILE A 150 10.15 0.67 38.69
C ILE A 150 10.54 0.98 37.26
N GLU A 151 11.35 0.10 36.66
CA GLU A 151 11.67 0.16 35.24
C GLU A 151 10.47 -0.36 34.43
N ASP A 152 9.78 0.51 33.68
CA ASP A 152 8.70 0.15 32.74
C ASP A 152 9.16 0.45 31.30
N THR A 153 8.42 -0.05 30.32
CA THR A 153 8.71 0.14 28.91
C THR A 153 7.58 0.85 28.19
N LYS A 154 7.90 1.98 27.55
CA LYS A 154 6.98 2.74 26.69
C LYS A 154 7.21 2.36 25.23
N ILE A 155 6.13 2.03 24.51
CA ILE A 155 6.19 1.86 23.06
C ILE A 155 6.29 3.26 22.42
N ILE A 156 7.33 3.48 21.62
CA ILE A 156 7.57 4.74 20.88
C ILE A 156 7.50 4.56 19.36
N GLY A 157 7.45 3.31 18.89
CA GLY A 157 7.29 3.00 17.47
C GLY A 157 6.77 1.60 17.23
N ILE A 158 6.07 1.42 16.11
CA ILE A 158 5.51 0.13 15.68
C ILE A 158 5.68 0.00 14.17
N MET A 159 5.98 -1.23 13.72
CA MET A 159 5.85 -1.65 12.34
C MET A 159 5.13 -3.00 12.29
N THR A 160 4.20 -3.15 11.35
CA THR A 160 3.48 -4.40 11.13
C THR A 160 3.57 -4.84 9.69
N THR A 161 3.70 -6.14 9.47
CA THR A 161 3.66 -6.73 8.14
C THR A 161 2.79 -7.97 8.12
N ARG A 162 2.12 -8.21 7.00
CA ARG A 162 1.34 -9.43 6.74
C ARG A 162 1.59 -9.95 5.33
N PRO A 163 1.47 -11.28 5.13
CA PRO A 163 1.72 -11.88 3.82
C PRO A 163 0.60 -11.54 2.84
N ILE A 164 0.99 -11.29 1.59
CA ILE A 164 0.11 -11.17 0.44
C ILE A 164 0.70 -11.97 -0.72
N ASN A 165 -0.17 -12.47 -1.61
CA ASN A 165 0.26 -13.11 -2.84
C ASN A 165 0.45 -12.04 -3.92
N VAL A 166 1.48 -12.20 -4.73
CA VAL A 166 1.82 -11.34 -5.87
C VAL A 166 1.91 -12.22 -7.11
N THR A 167 1.13 -11.89 -8.12
CA THR A 167 1.17 -12.52 -9.44
C THR A 167 1.49 -11.45 -10.47
N ILE A 168 2.56 -11.63 -11.24
CA ILE A 168 2.95 -10.76 -12.35
C ILE A 168 2.69 -11.50 -13.65
N ASN A 169 1.70 -11.04 -14.44
CA ASN A 169 1.19 -11.74 -15.62
C ASN A 169 1.92 -11.40 -16.92
N ASN A 170 2.86 -10.49 -16.95
CA ASN A 170 3.47 -10.02 -18.19
C ASN A 170 5.01 -10.04 -18.12
N ALA A 171 5.54 -10.95 -17.36
CA ALA A 171 6.98 -11.19 -17.38
C ALA A 171 7.35 -11.78 -18.75
N LYS A 172 8.23 -11.10 -19.48
CA LYS A 172 8.77 -11.60 -20.77
C LYS A 172 9.37 -13.00 -20.66
N ASP A 173 9.54 -13.54 -19.44
CA ASP A 173 10.25 -14.78 -19.14
C ASP A 173 9.50 -15.80 -18.27
N LYS A 174 8.30 -15.59 -17.83
CA LYS A 174 7.33 -16.46 -17.11
C LYS A 174 6.53 -15.62 -16.11
N ASP A 175 5.25 -15.99 -15.95
CA ASP A 175 4.44 -15.47 -14.86
C ASP A 175 5.16 -15.70 -13.53
N ALA A 176 5.36 -14.63 -12.77
CA ALA A 176 6.04 -14.70 -11.49
C ALA A 176 5.02 -14.69 -10.37
N ASP A 177 4.89 -15.82 -9.68
CA ASP A 177 4.08 -15.97 -8.49
C ASP A 177 4.97 -16.06 -7.25
N PHE A 178 4.78 -15.17 -6.31
CA PHE A 178 5.50 -15.19 -5.04
C PHE A 178 4.69 -14.58 -3.89
N VAL A 179 5.09 -14.88 -2.66
CA VAL A 179 4.55 -14.22 -1.47
C VAL A 179 5.43 -13.04 -1.10
N ALA A 180 4.79 -11.90 -0.81
CA ALA A 180 5.45 -10.73 -0.26
C ALA A 180 4.85 -10.35 1.10
N TYR A 181 5.56 -9.56 1.89
CA TYR A 181 5.03 -8.94 3.10
C TYR A 181 4.53 -7.52 2.79
N TYR A 182 3.25 -7.26 3.09
CA TYR A 182 2.68 -5.92 2.99
C TYR A 182 2.81 -5.19 4.33
N VAL A 183 3.35 -3.96 4.28
CA VAL A 183 3.49 -3.09 5.45
C VAL A 183 2.17 -2.34 5.65
N ASP A 184 1.43 -2.67 6.73
CA ASP A 184 0.18 -1.98 7.05
C ASP A 184 0.42 -0.72 7.87
N TYR A 185 1.18 -0.85 8.96
CA TYR A 185 1.45 0.26 9.88
C TYR A 185 2.94 0.42 10.09
N LEU A 186 3.43 1.62 9.80
CA LEU A 186 4.71 2.12 10.27
C LEU A 186 4.41 3.44 10.99
N CYS A 187 4.52 3.44 12.30
CA CYS A 187 4.13 4.56 13.13
C CYS A 187 5.17 4.84 14.22
N VAL A 188 5.50 6.13 14.41
CA VAL A 188 6.39 6.61 15.47
C VAL A 188 5.65 7.67 16.29
N ASP A 189 5.79 7.62 17.60
CA ASP A 189 5.28 8.62 18.54
C ASP A 189 5.69 10.03 18.08
N LYS A 190 4.75 10.98 18.08
CA LYS A 190 4.95 12.35 17.60
C LYS A 190 6.18 13.04 18.21
N MET A 191 6.46 12.77 19.50
CA MET A 191 7.58 13.36 20.25
C MET A 191 8.95 12.79 19.83
N TYR A 192 8.94 11.63 19.18
CA TYR A 192 10.16 10.90 18.76
C TYR A 192 10.39 10.93 17.25
N ARG A 193 9.54 11.63 16.49
CA ARG A 193 9.73 11.77 15.03
C ARG A 193 11.00 12.55 14.71
N LYS A 194 11.59 12.27 13.55
CA LYS A 194 12.85 12.86 13.03
C LYS A 194 14.11 12.51 13.85
N LYS A 195 14.02 11.55 14.79
CA LYS A 195 15.15 11.06 15.61
C LYS A 195 15.75 9.74 15.12
N GLY A 196 15.48 9.31 13.89
CA GLY A 196 16.03 8.06 13.33
C GLY A 196 15.26 6.78 13.69
N ILE A 197 14.19 6.86 14.47
CA ILE A 197 13.42 5.71 14.96
C ILE A 197 12.83 4.86 13.82
N ALA A 198 12.22 5.49 12.81
CA ALA A 198 11.62 4.75 11.69
C ALA A 198 12.67 3.95 10.88
N PRO A 199 13.83 4.49 10.49
CA PRO A 199 14.94 3.73 9.92
C PRO A 199 15.35 2.51 10.74
N GLU A 200 15.48 2.64 12.06
CA GLU A 200 15.86 1.53 12.93
C GLU A 200 14.77 0.45 12.97
N ILE A 201 13.50 0.83 13.05
CA ILE A 201 12.38 -0.11 13.02
C ILE A 201 12.37 -0.88 11.70
N ILE A 202 12.45 -0.18 10.55
CA ILE A 202 12.42 -0.79 9.23
C ILE A 202 13.56 -1.80 9.08
N GLN A 203 14.78 -1.41 9.42
CA GLN A 203 15.96 -2.27 9.27
C GLN A 203 15.90 -3.50 10.20
N THR A 204 15.57 -3.29 11.47
CA THR A 204 15.49 -4.39 12.45
C THR A 204 14.32 -5.34 12.12
N HIS A 205 13.18 -4.79 11.70
CA HIS A 205 12.03 -5.59 11.26
C HIS A 205 12.40 -6.46 10.05
N HIS A 206 13.00 -5.86 9.01
CA HIS A 206 13.43 -6.59 7.82
C HIS A 206 14.46 -7.69 8.17
N TYR A 207 15.45 -7.39 9.00
CA TYR A 207 16.44 -8.35 9.47
C TYR A 207 15.78 -9.56 10.14
N ASN A 208 14.82 -9.35 11.05
CA ASN A 208 14.13 -10.40 11.76
C ASN A 208 13.12 -11.14 10.86
N GLN A 209 12.38 -10.42 10.01
CA GLN A 209 11.44 -11.00 9.04
C GLN A 209 12.12 -12.02 8.14
N ARG A 210 13.27 -11.68 7.56
CA ARG A 210 14.03 -12.57 6.69
C ARG A 210 14.59 -13.80 7.40
N ARG A 211 14.85 -13.73 8.72
CA ARG A 211 15.31 -14.87 9.51
C ARG A 211 14.16 -15.76 9.98
N ILE A 212 13.01 -15.18 10.26
CA ILE A 212 11.81 -15.93 10.62
C ILE A 212 11.24 -16.65 9.40
N ASN A 213 11.15 -15.96 8.26
CA ASN A 213 10.61 -16.49 7.00
C ASN A 213 11.64 -16.30 5.86
N LYS A 214 12.51 -17.29 5.72
CA LYS A 214 13.63 -17.25 4.77
C LYS A 214 13.18 -17.22 3.31
N ASP A 215 12.02 -17.79 3.01
CA ASP A 215 11.48 -17.93 1.65
C ASP A 215 10.72 -16.68 1.16
N VAL A 216 10.41 -15.74 2.06
CA VAL A 216 9.74 -14.48 1.69
C VAL A 216 10.76 -13.36 1.59
N TYR A 217 11.18 -13.07 0.38
CA TYR A 217 12.25 -12.10 0.08
C TYR A 217 11.76 -10.66 0.00
N VAL A 218 10.53 -10.46 -0.46
CA VAL A 218 10.00 -9.18 -0.92
C VAL A 218 9.06 -8.60 0.12
N SER A 219 9.13 -7.27 0.30
CA SER A 219 8.08 -6.53 1.00
C SER A 219 7.50 -5.45 0.10
N ILE A 220 6.26 -5.04 0.38
CA ILE A 220 5.54 -3.99 -0.34
C ILE A 220 5.06 -2.96 0.66
N PHE A 221 5.21 -1.69 0.33
CA PHE A 221 4.71 -0.59 1.15
C PHE A 221 4.03 0.49 0.32
N LYS A 222 3.06 1.17 0.93
CA LYS A 222 2.34 2.31 0.37
C LYS A 222 2.92 3.61 0.91
N ARG A 223 3.01 4.61 0.08
CA ARG A 223 3.37 5.97 0.49
C ARG A 223 2.44 6.98 -0.17
N GLU A 224 2.02 7.95 0.62
CA GLU A 224 1.27 9.12 0.16
C GLU A 224 2.17 10.36 0.17
N GLY A 225 1.91 11.32 -0.72
CA GLY A 225 2.64 12.56 -0.84
C GLY A 225 3.85 12.49 -1.79
N GLN A 226 4.95 13.12 -1.41
CA GLN A 226 6.13 13.25 -2.28
C GLN A 226 6.78 11.92 -2.60
N LEU A 227 7.09 11.71 -3.88
CA LEU A 227 7.87 10.57 -4.35
C LEU A 227 9.33 10.69 -3.87
N THR A 228 9.99 9.53 -3.74
CA THR A 228 11.42 9.41 -3.39
C THR A 228 12.23 8.99 -4.60
N GLY A 229 13.56 8.90 -4.47
CA GLY A 229 14.46 8.33 -5.48
C GLY A 229 14.35 6.80 -5.64
N ILE A 230 13.24 6.19 -5.20
CA ILE A 230 12.94 4.75 -5.36
C ILE A 230 11.97 4.62 -6.51
N VAL A 231 12.21 3.65 -7.41
CA VAL A 231 11.29 3.33 -8.51
C VAL A 231 10.00 2.75 -7.94
N PRO A 232 8.84 3.38 -8.17
CA PRO A 232 7.58 2.88 -7.66
C PRO A 232 7.09 1.66 -8.45
N LEU A 233 6.41 0.74 -7.77
CA LEU A 233 5.63 -0.31 -8.41
C LEU A 233 4.51 0.29 -9.25
N CYS A 234 3.79 1.27 -8.68
CA CYS A 234 2.69 1.95 -9.32
C CYS A 234 2.50 3.34 -8.70
N VAL A 235 2.19 4.34 -9.49
CA VAL A 235 1.85 5.70 -9.05
C VAL A 235 0.43 6.03 -9.50
N TYR A 236 -0.39 6.51 -8.57
CA TYR A 236 -1.77 6.91 -8.84
C TYR A 236 -2.21 8.05 -7.93
N SER A 237 -3.40 8.59 -8.19
CA SER A 237 -4.01 9.59 -7.31
C SER A 237 -5.24 9.00 -6.62
N THR A 238 -5.44 9.36 -5.36
CA THR A 238 -6.68 9.09 -4.61
C THR A 238 -7.54 10.33 -4.65
N TYR A 239 -8.78 10.19 -5.10
CA TYR A 239 -9.75 11.27 -5.22
C TYR A 239 -10.76 11.20 -4.08
N GLY A 240 -11.02 12.33 -3.40
CA GLY A 240 -11.96 12.42 -2.30
C GLY A 240 -13.19 13.28 -2.64
N PHE A 241 -14.38 12.76 -2.36
CA PHE A 241 -15.66 13.41 -2.64
C PHE A 241 -16.55 13.43 -1.40
N SER A 242 -17.18 14.56 -1.11
CA SER A 242 -18.22 14.64 -0.09
C SER A 242 -19.52 14.03 -0.61
N LEU A 243 -20.18 13.21 0.20
CA LEU A 243 -21.44 12.55 -0.15
C LEU A 243 -22.68 13.43 0.10
N TYR A 244 -22.53 14.60 0.70
CA TYR A 244 -23.62 15.47 1.14
C TYR A 244 -24.66 15.78 0.03
N LYS A 245 -24.20 15.88 -1.23
CA LYS A 245 -25.06 16.17 -2.39
C LYS A 245 -25.41 14.94 -3.23
N TRP A 246 -24.99 13.75 -2.81
CA TRP A 246 -25.29 12.55 -3.57
C TRP A 246 -26.73 12.10 -3.27
N THR A 247 -27.47 11.81 -4.33
CA THR A 247 -28.85 11.31 -4.25
C THR A 247 -28.88 9.83 -4.55
N LYS A 248 -29.91 9.13 -4.06
CA LYS A 248 -30.12 7.72 -4.35
C LYS A 248 -30.13 7.51 -5.87
N PRO A 249 -29.27 6.64 -6.40
CA PRO A 249 -29.23 6.37 -7.83
C PRO A 249 -30.47 5.58 -8.29
N LYS A 250 -30.78 5.66 -9.58
CA LYS A 250 -31.76 4.77 -10.19
C LYS A 250 -31.27 3.32 -10.12
N ASN A 251 -32.19 2.38 -10.09
CA ASN A 251 -31.83 0.95 -10.13
C ASN A 251 -31.13 0.62 -11.46
N ILE A 252 -30.37 -0.49 -11.45
CA ILE A 252 -29.78 -1.03 -12.67
C ILE A 252 -30.89 -1.58 -13.54
N GLU A 253 -30.83 -1.24 -14.82
CA GLU A 253 -31.87 -1.64 -15.80
C GLU A 253 -31.52 -2.96 -16.52
N GLY A 254 -32.51 -3.65 -17.06
CA GLY A 254 -32.32 -4.85 -17.85
C GLY A 254 -32.10 -6.14 -17.06
N ALA A 255 -31.35 -7.06 -17.63
CA ALA A 255 -31.04 -8.38 -17.07
C ALA A 255 -29.97 -8.35 -15.95
N TYR A 256 -29.52 -7.16 -15.53
CA TYR A 256 -28.48 -6.99 -14.55
C TYR A 256 -29.04 -6.78 -13.15
N SER A 257 -28.45 -7.46 -12.18
CA SER A 257 -28.77 -7.28 -10.76
C SER A 257 -27.51 -7.06 -9.91
N LEU A 258 -27.66 -6.26 -8.85
CA LEU A 258 -26.61 -6.00 -7.89
C LEU A 258 -26.72 -6.97 -6.73
N ILE A 259 -25.61 -7.64 -6.40
CA ILE A 259 -25.51 -8.50 -5.22
C ILE A 259 -24.41 -8.02 -4.29
N GLU A 260 -24.61 -8.23 -3.00
CA GLU A 260 -23.54 -8.10 -1.98
C GLU A 260 -22.82 -9.45 -1.87
N ILE A 261 -21.50 -9.41 -1.91
CA ILE A 261 -20.67 -10.59 -1.72
C ILE A 261 -20.52 -10.84 -0.21
N SER A 262 -20.85 -12.05 0.17
CA SER A 262 -20.79 -12.57 1.53
C SER A 262 -19.95 -13.85 1.57
N PRO A 263 -19.61 -14.40 2.74
CA PRO A 263 -18.89 -15.67 2.83
C PRO A 263 -19.58 -16.83 2.08
N GLN A 264 -20.90 -16.81 1.95
CA GLN A 264 -21.69 -17.88 1.32
C GLN A 264 -21.53 -17.92 -0.20
N ASN A 265 -21.45 -16.76 -0.85
CA ASN A 265 -21.34 -16.63 -2.31
C ASN A 265 -19.93 -16.18 -2.77
N PHE A 266 -18.93 -16.21 -1.85
CA PHE A 266 -17.58 -15.76 -2.13
C PHE A 266 -16.89 -16.57 -3.25
N HIS A 267 -17.28 -17.83 -3.44
CA HIS A 267 -16.75 -18.67 -4.51
C HIS A 267 -17.01 -18.08 -5.91
N LEU A 268 -18.19 -17.46 -6.13
CA LEU A 268 -18.51 -16.79 -7.40
C LEU A 268 -17.52 -15.65 -7.70
N LEU A 269 -17.14 -14.90 -6.66
CA LEU A 269 -16.15 -13.83 -6.79
C LEU A 269 -14.75 -14.38 -7.12
N LEU A 270 -14.35 -15.50 -6.51
CA LEU A 270 -13.05 -16.10 -6.78
C LEU A 270 -12.92 -16.53 -8.23
N ASP A 271 -13.94 -17.19 -8.77
CA ASP A 271 -13.97 -17.62 -10.17
C ASP A 271 -13.92 -16.39 -11.10
N PHE A 272 -14.68 -15.34 -10.78
CA PHE A 272 -14.66 -14.09 -11.53
C PHE A 272 -13.29 -13.42 -11.51
N ILE A 273 -12.63 -13.30 -10.34
CA ILE A 273 -11.29 -12.73 -10.23
C ILE A 273 -10.32 -13.55 -11.07
N LYS A 274 -10.32 -14.88 -10.92
CA LYS A 274 -9.43 -15.79 -11.66
C LYS A 274 -9.56 -15.61 -13.18
N ASN A 275 -10.77 -15.52 -13.68
CA ASN A 275 -11.04 -15.36 -15.12
C ASN A 275 -10.61 -13.99 -15.65
N ASN A 276 -10.51 -12.98 -14.77
CA ASN A 276 -10.15 -11.61 -15.15
C ASN A 276 -8.72 -11.22 -14.77
N MET A 277 -7.92 -12.11 -14.16
CA MET A 277 -6.53 -11.80 -13.76
C MET A 277 -5.65 -11.37 -14.93
N SER A 278 -5.85 -11.97 -16.10
CA SER A 278 -5.10 -11.66 -17.34
C SER A 278 -5.29 -10.24 -17.86
N LYS A 279 -6.31 -9.52 -17.39
CA LYS A 279 -6.52 -8.10 -17.74
C LYS A 279 -5.54 -7.16 -17.05
N PHE A 280 -4.88 -7.63 -15.99
CA PHE A 280 -3.95 -6.86 -15.17
C PHE A 280 -2.53 -7.41 -15.32
N ASP A 281 -1.56 -6.51 -15.39
CA ASP A 281 -0.13 -6.87 -15.48
C ASP A 281 0.40 -7.38 -14.13
N ILE A 282 -0.19 -6.89 -13.03
CA ILE A 282 0.11 -7.36 -11.68
C ILE A 282 -1.15 -7.45 -10.83
N VAL A 283 -1.27 -8.56 -10.09
CA VAL A 283 -2.34 -8.82 -9.13
C VAL A 283 -1.74 -9.06 -7.75
N LEU A 284 -2.22 -8.30 -6.77
CA LEU A 284 -1.85 -8.44 -5.38
C LEU A 284 -3.11 -8.77 -4.58
N ASN A 285 -3.11 -9.89 -3.88
CA ASN A 285 -4.28 -10.30 -3.11
C ASN A 285 -3.91 -10.91 -1.75
N SER A 286 -4.72 -10.62 -0.74
CA SER A 286 -4.67 -11.30 0.54
C SER A 286 -5.14 -12.75 0.40
N HIS A 287 -4.74 -13.59 1.34
CA HIS A 287 -5.24 -14.97 1.40
C HIS A 287 -6.78 -14.99 1.51
N VAL A 288 -7.44 -15.91 0.81
CA VAL A 288 -8.90 -16.02 0.74
C VAL A 288 -9.55 -16.03 2.12
N SER A 289 -9.00 -16.81 3.06
CA SER A 289 -9.53 -16.88 4.43
C SER A 289 -9.44 -15.54 5.17
N ASN A 290 -8.41 -14.72 4.88
CA ASN A 290 -8.29 -13.38 5.44
C ASN A 290 -9.34 -12.43 4.83
N LEU A 291 -9.55 -12.48 3.50
CA LEU A 291 -10.60 -11.68 2.85
C LEU A 291 -12.00 -12.00 3.38
N ILE A 292 -12.30 -13.29 3.61
CA ILE A 292 -13.57 -13.72 4.22
C ILE A 292 -13.71 -13.15 5.65
N GLU A 293 -12.63 -13.14 6.43
CA GLU A 293 -12.65 -12.55 7.78
C GLU A 293 -12.88 -11.04 7.74
N LEU A 294 -12.26 -10.33 6.79
CA LEU A 294 -12.46 -8.89 6.60
C LEU A 294 -13.90 -8.57 6.18
N LEU A 295 -14.54 -9.41 5.37
CA LEU A 295 -15.97 -9.30 5.05
C LEU A 295 -16.85 -9.51 6.28
N LYS A 296 -16.63 -10.60 7.06
CA LYS A 296 -17.41 -10.90 8.27
C LYS A 296 -17.36 -9.78 9.31
N THR A 297 -16.22 -9.08 9.37
CA THR A 297 -15.98 -7.98 10.32
C THR A 297 -16.32 -6.61 9.78
N ASN A 298 -16.93 -6.52 8.56
CA ASN A 298 -17.27 -5.26 7.88
C ASN A 298 -16.07 -4.28 7.76
N ASN A 299 -14.86 -4.82 7.60
CA ASN A 299 -13.68 -4.00 7.27
C ASN A 299 -13.57 -3.78 5.78
N ILE A 300 -14.04 -4.74 4.99
CA ILE A 300 -14.24 -4.60 3.55
C ILE A 300 -15.70 -4.93 3.19
N PHE A 301 -16.17 -4.34 2.11
CA PHE A 301 -17.45 -4.64 1.48
C PHE A 301 -17.18 -4.91 0.01
N ILE A 302 -17.84 -5.91 -0.54
CA ILE A 302 -17.69 -6.26 -1.95
C ILE A 302 -19.07 -6.38 -2.55
N SER A 303 -19.31 -5.70 -3.66
CA SER A 303 -20.56 -5.81 -4.42
C SER A 303 -20.23 -6.24 -5.84
N ALA A 304 -21.12 -6.99 -6.44
CA ALA A 304 -20.98 -7.46 -7.81
C ALA A 304 -22.27 -7.26 -8.61
N ILE A 305 -22.10 -6.99 -9.90
CA ILE A 305 -23.19 -7.06 -10.87
C ILE A 305 -23.20 -8.46 -11.47
N ILE A 306 -24.37 -9.10 -11.45
CA ILE A 306 -24.62 -10.37 -12.13
C ILE A 306 -25.55 -10.17 -13.31
N CYS A 307 -25.26 -10.95 -14.37
CA CYS A 307 -26.13 -11.15 -15.54
C CYS A 307 -26.05 -12.63 -15.87
N GLU A 308 -27.22 -13.29 -16.07
CA GLU A 308 -27.28 -14.73 -16.39
C GLU A 308 -26.48 -15.61 -15.41
N ASN A 309 -26.62 -15.35 -14.11
CA ASN A 309 -25.91 -16.02 -13.01
C ASN A 309 -24.36 -15.89 -13.05
N GLN A 310 -23.80 -15.01 -13.87
CA GLN A 310 -22.37 -14.74 -13.93
C GLN A 310 -22.04 -13.33 -13.45
N ILE A 311 -20.99 -13.19 -12.68
CA ILE A 311 -20.49 -11.86 -12.31
C ILE A 311 -19.90 -11.19 -13.56
N LYS A 312 -20.33 -9.95 -13.81
CA LYS A 312 -19.83 -9.08 -14.89
C LYS A 312 -19.01 -7.90 -14.36
N CYS A 313 -19.27 -7.44 -13.14
CA CYS A 313 -18.48 -6.38 -12.51
C CYS A 313 -18.34 -6.66 -11.03
N ALA A 314 -17.23 -6.23 -10.44
CA ALA A 314 -17.01 -6.29 -9.00
C ALA A 314 -16.38 -4.98 -8.49
N TYR A 315 -16.83 -4.54 -7.29
CA TYR A 315 -16.36 -3.32 -6.63
C TYR A 315 -15.93 -3.67 -5.22
N PHE A 316 -14.74 -3.18 -4.86
CA PHE A 316 -14.09 -3.47 -3.57
C PHE A 316 -14.02 -2.19 -2.75
N TYR A 317 -14.64 -2.20 -1.59
CA TYR A 317 -14.70 -1.06 -0.68
C TYR A 317 -14.05 -1.41 0.66
N ARG A 318 -13.45 -0.41 1.29
CA ARG A 318 -12.81 -0.54 2.60
C ARG A 318 -13.33 0.53 3.53
N LYS A 319 -13.69 0.11 4.74
CA LYS A 319 -13.88 0.98 5.88
C LYS A 319 -12.53 1.51 6.31
N THR A 320 -12.31 2.83 6.18
CA THR A 320 -10.99 3.41 6.44
C THR A 320 -10.75 3.76 7.89
N CYS A 321 -11.79 3.88 8.70
CA CYS A 321 -11.73 4.42 10.07
C CYS A 321 -11.11 5.82 10.16
N VAL A 322 -11.05 6.53 9.03
CA VAL A 322 -10.64 7.94 8.95
C VAL A 322 -11.88 8.80 9.00
N PHE A 323 -11.86 9.81 9.86
CA PHE A 323 -12.94 10.77 10.01
C PHE A 323 -12.48 12.13 9.51
N ILE A 324 -13.29 12.76 8.67
CA ILE A 324 -13.09 14.09 8.10
C ILE A 324 -14.21 14.99 8.62
N GLU A 325 -13.95 16.29 8.82
CA GLU A 325 -14.98 17.30 9.18
C GLU A 325 -15.96 16.82 10.28
N LYS A 326 -15.47 16.63 11.50
CA LYS A 326 -16.29 16.41 12.73
C LYS A 326 -17.22 15.18 12.73
N ASN A 327 -16.95 14.09 12.07
CA ASN A 327 -17.61 12.77 12.23
C ASN A 327 -18.02 12.08 10.91
N MET A 328 -17.62 12.56 9.78
CA MET A 328 -17.87 11.86 8.53
C MET A 328 -16.80 10.75 8.32
N GLU A 329 -17.19 9.51 8.55
CA GLU A 329 -16.30 8.38 8.24
C GLU A 329 -16.16 8.21 6.73
N VAL A 330 -14.96 7.83 6.29
CA VAL A 330 -14.60 7.68 4.88
C VAL A 330 -14.76 6.24 4.45
N LEU A 331 -15.52 6.01 3.37
CA LEU A 331 -15.54 4.75 2.62
C LEU A 331 -14.60 4.86 1.43
N CYS A 332 -13.68 3.91 1.27
CA CYS A 332 -12.72 3.89 0.17
C CYS A 332 -13.08 2.80 -0.87
N CYS A 333 -13.29 3.19 -2.13
CA CYS A 333 -13.28 2.26 -3.25
C CYS A 333 -11.82 2.06 -3.68
N PHE A 334 -11.22 0.93 -3.28
CA PHE A 334 -9.79 0.70 -3.48
C PHE A 334 -9.47 -0.15 -4.72
N ALA A 335 -10.45 -0.86 -5.29
CA ALA A 335 -10.30 -1.59 -6.55
C ALA A 335 -11.68 -1.84 -7.20
N SER A 336 -11.68 -2.10 -8.49
CA SER A 336 -12.85 -2.61 -9.22
C SER A 336 -12.41 -3.41 -10.44
N ILE A 337 -13.27 -4.34 -10.87
CA ILE A 337 -13.07 -5.16 -12.07
C ILE A 337 -14.31 -4.99 -12.95
N ASN A 338 -14.10 -4.61 -14.20
CA ASN A 338 -15.13 -4.50 -15.22
C ASN A 338 -14.92 -5.57 -16.29
N ASP A 339 -15.96 -6.39 -16.50
CA ASP A 339 -16.05 -7.38 -17.57
C ASP A 339 -17.30 -7.17 -18.42
N CYS A 340 -17.94 -5.98 -18.30
CA CYS A 340 -19.01 -5.55 -19.17
C CYS A 340 -18.46 -4.76 -20.36
N ASP A 341 -19.02 -4.97 -21.54
CA ASP A 341 -18.75 -4.16 -22.72
C ASP A 341 -19.25 -2.72 -22.56
N ASN A 342 -20.36 -2.55 -21.80
CA ASN A 342 -20.98 -1.26 -21.56
C ASN A 342 -20.51 -0.66 -20.22
N ASN A 343 -19.75 0.42 -20.31
CA ASN A 343 -19.26 1.16 -19.14
C ASN A 343 -20.38 1.84 -18.33
N ASP A 344 -21.53 2.15 -18.92
CA ASP A 344 -22.65 2.78 -18.21
C ASP A 344 -23.25 1.83 -17.15
N ILE A 345 -23.32 0.53 -17.45
CA ILE A 345 -23.74 -0.50 -16.50
C ILE A 345 -22.73 -0.58 -15.34
N PHE A 346 -21.43 -0.59 -15.65
CA PHE A 346 -20.37 -0.59 -14.66
C PHE A 346 -20.45 0.65 -13.76
N ILE A 347 -20.62 1.85 -14.32
CA ILE A 347 -20.76 3.09 -13.56
C ILE A 347 -22.02 3.09 -12.71
N GLN A 348 -23.15 2.63 -13.27
CA GLN A 348 -24.41 2.56 -12.55
C GLN A 348 -24.35 1.56 -11.38
N GLY A 349 -23.69 0.42 -11.59
CA GLY A 349 -23.43 -0.55 -10.52
C GLY A 349 -22.57 0.02 -9.39
N PHE A 350 -21.51 0.77 -9.71
CA PHE A 350 -20.73 1.50 -8.71
C PHE A 350 -21.63 2.46 -7.91
N LYS A 351 -22.45 3.27 -8.57
CA LYS A 351 -23.33 4.24 -7.91
C LYS A 351 -24.30 3.55 -6.95
N CYS A 352 -24.94 2.48 -7.40
CA CYS A 352 -25.92 1.72 -6.60
C CYS A 352 -25.24 1.03 -5.42
N SER A 353 -24.11 0.36 -5.63
CA SER A 353 -23.38 -0.36 -4.57
C SER A 353 -22.79 0.59 -3.56
N PHE A 354 -22.13 1.66 -4.01
CA PHE A 354 -21.53 2.66 -3.14
C PHE A 354 -22.59 3.34 -2.26
N TRP A 355 -23.70 3.78 -2.88
CA TRP A 355 -24.83 4.38 -2.17
C TRP A 355 -25.39 3.44 -1.10
N SER A 356 -25.66 2.19 -1.47
CA SER A 356 -26.23 1.19 -0.54
C SER A 356 -25.34 0.97 0.68
N ILE A 357 -24.03 0.86 0.48
CA ILE A 357 -23.08 0.67 1.59
C ILE A 357 -22.95 1.95 2.41
N ALA A 358 -22.87 3.11 1.76
CA ALA A 358 -22.72 4.38 2.45
C ALA A 358 -23.93 4.72 3.32
N ASP A 359 -25.13 4.50 2.82
CA ASP A 359 -26.39 4.71 3.53
C ASP A 359 -26.54 3.74 4.72
N LYS A 360 -26.33 2.43 4.48
CA LYS A 360 -26.43 1.36 5.50
C LYS A 360 -25.45 1.54 6.66
N HIS A 361 -24.25 2.08 6.41
CA HIS A 361 -23.18 2.20 7.39
C HIS A 361 -22.81 3.64 7.76
N TYR A 362 -23.60 4.61 7.30
CA TYR A 362 -23.46 6.04 7.65
C TYR A 362 -22.13 6.67 7.26
N PHE A 363 -21.56 6.32 6.10
CA PHE A 363 -20.39 6.99 5.55
C PHE A 363 -20.77 8.35 4.96
N GLY A 364 -20.02 9.38 5.29
CA GLY A 364 -20.27 10.76 4.81
C GLY A 364 -19.30 11.26 3.74
N PHE A 365 -18.22 10.50 3.49
CA PHE A 365 -17.18 10.86 2.54
C PHE A 365 -16.71 9.65 1.74
N ALA A 366 -16.45 9.86 0.45
CA ALA A 366 -15.94 8.84 -0.47
C ALA A 366 -14.49 9.12 -0.81
N THR A 367 -13.65 8.10 -0.79
CA THR A 367 -12.37 8.13 -1.50
C THR A 367 -12.32 7.04 -2.55
N ILE A 368 -11.71 7.33 -3.69
CA ILE A 368 -11.55 6.38 -4.80
C ILE A 368 -10.08 6.39 -5.22
N GLU A 369 -9.44 5.26 -5.11
CA GLU A 369 -8.07 5.07 -5.58
C GLU A 369 -8.09 4.87 -7.10
N ASN A 370 -7.32 5.67 -7.85
CA ASN A 370 -7.24 5.58 -9.32
C ASN A 370 -6.37 4.40 -9.75
N ILE A 371 -6.79 3.20 -9.40
CA ILE A 371 -6.11 1.93 -9.68
C ILE A 371 -7.13 0.94 -10.25
N SER A 372 -6.69 -0.08 -10.98
CA SER A 372 -7.56 -1.02 -11.67
C SER A 372 -8.58 -0.31 -12.58
N HIS A 373 -9.82 -0.76 -12.66
CA HIS A 373 -10.85 -0.12 -13.48
C HIS A 373 -11.54 1.07 -12.81
N ASN A 374 -11.10 1.49 -11.62
CA ASN A 374 -11.60 2.71 -10.97
C ASN A 374 -11.39 3.98 -11.79
N ASN A 375 -10.44 3.99 -12.74
CA ASN A 375 -10.22 5.10 -13.66
C ASN A 375 -11.49 5.46 -14.46
N ILE A 376 -12.32 4.47 -14.82
CA ILE A 376 -13.60 4.65 -15.54
C ILE A 376 -14.59 5.41 -14.64
N ILE A 377 -14.68 5.00 -13.37
CA ILE A 377 -15.54 5.61 -12.36
C ILE A 377 -15.12 7.06 -12.10
N ILE A 378 -13.81 7.28 -11.90
CA ILE A 378 -13.26 8.61 -11.61
C ILE A 378 -13.49 9.56 -12.76
N LYS A 379 -13.23 9.14 -14.00
CA LYS A 379 -13.49 9.96 -15.20
C LYS A 379 -14.95 10.42 -15.26
N TYR A 380 -15.90 9.52 -14.99
CA TYR A 380 -17.32 9.86 -14.95
C TYR A 380 -17.64 10.87 -13.82
N LEU A 381 -17.10 10.66 -12.62
CA LEU A 381 -17.37 11.52 -11.48
C LEU A 381 -16.81 12.93 -11.67
N LEU A 382 -15.62 13.07 -12.25
CA LEU A 382 -14.96 14.35 -12.47
C LEU A 382 -15.71 15.28 -13.46
N ILE A 383 -16.55 14.72 -14.34
CA ILE A 383 -17.40 15.51 -15.23
C ILE A 383 -18.47 16.28 -14.44
N ARG A 384 -18.94 15.73 -13.31
CA ARG A 384 -20.11 16.23 -12.57
C ARG A 384 -19.78 16.72 -11.16
N ASN A 385 -18.65 16.29 -10.60
CA ASN A 385 -18.29 16.56 -9.22
C ASN A 385 -16.82 17.02 -9.14
N HIS A 386 -16.57 18.09 -8.41
CA HIS A 386 -15.19 18.47 -8.08
C HIS A 386 -14.72 17.69 -6.85
N PRO A 387 -13.58 16.99 -6.92
CA PRO A 387 -13.02 16.34 -5.76
C PRO A 387 -12.57 17.37 -4.73
N LYS A 388 -12.83 17.13 -3.45
CA LYS A 388 -12.34 17.96 -2.35
C LYS A 388 -10.87 17.66 -2.03
N ILE A 389 -10.42 16.44 -2.32
CA ILE A 389 -9.07 15.96 -2.03
C ILE A 389 -8.54 15.24 -3.26
N ILE A 390 -7.30 15.55 -3.62
CA ILE A 390 -6.51 14.77 -4.57
C ILE A 390 -5.17 14.51 -3.90
N SER A 391 -4.87 13.24 -3.61
CA SER A 391 -3.62 12.84 -2.95
C SER A 391 -2.81 11.92 -3.85
N PRO A 392 -1.58 12.31 -4.23
CA PRO A 392 -0.69 11.41 -4.95
C PRO A 392 -0.27 10.26 -4.04
N THR A 393 -0.33 9.06 -4.58
CA THR A 393 -0.07 7.82 -3.84
C THR A 393 0.78 6.88 -4.69
N ALA A 394 1.67 6.13 -4.06
CA ALA A 394 2.46 5.12 -4.75
C ALA A 394 2.66 3.88 -3.90
N TYR A 395 2.72 2.73 -4.56
CA TYR A 395 3.23 1.48 -4.00
C TYR A 395 4.68 1.27 -4.41
N PHE A 396 5.46 0.64 -3.55
CA PHE A 396 6.87 0.35 -3.77
C PHE A 396 7.17 -1.10 -3.39
N PHE A 397 8.04 -1.72 -4.15
CA PHE A 397 8.71 -2.94 -3.74
C PHE A 397 9.92 -2.64 -2.84
N TYR A 398 10.17 -3.53 -1.91
CA TYR A 398 11.40 -3.60 -1.15
C TYR A 398 12.03 -4.97 -1.40
N ASN A 399 13.30 -4.96 -1.76
CA ASN A 399 14.09 -6.13 -2.18
C ASN A 399 13.61 -6.79 -3.49
N PHE A 400 12.99 -6.00 -4.37
CA PHE A 400 12.58 -6.46 -5.71
C PHE A 400 12.66 -5.30 -6.70
N ALA A 401 13.34 -5.51 -7.82
CA ALA A 401 13.39 -4.56 -8.93
C ALA A 401 12.37 -4.96 -9.99
N TYR A 402 11.52 -4.03 -10.37
CA TYR A 402 10.60 -4.19 -11.49
C TYR A 402 10.24 -2.83 -12.09
N TYR A 403 9.70 -2.85 -13.30
CA TYR A 403 9.21 -1.65 -13.97
C TYR A 403 7.96 -1.12 -13.28
N THR A 404 7.72 0.21 -13.44
CA THR A 404 6.50 0.81 -12.93
C THR A 404 5.30 0.38 -13.78
N PHE A 405 4.29 -0.18 -13.15
CA PHE A 405 3.04 -0.57 -13.80
C PHE A 405 2.12 0.62 -13.99
N LYS A 406 1.33 0.60 -15.06
CA LYS A 406 0.23 1.55 -15.24
C LYS A 406 -0.86 1.28 -14.21
N PRO A 407 -1.46 2.30 -13.56
CA PRO A 407 -2.44 2.09 -12.49
C PRO A 407 -3.64 1.23 -12.91
N GLU A 408 -4.14 1.40 -14.13
CA GLU A 408 -5.24 0.61 -14.69
C GLU A 408 -4.89 -0.87 -14.92
N LYS A 409 -3.62 -1.22 -14.87
CA LYS A 409 -3.10 -2.59 -15.01
C LYS A 409 -2.69 -3.24 -13.69
N VAL A 410 -2.97 -2.57 -12.58
CA VAL A 410 -2.70 -3.09 -11.23
C VAL A 410 -4.02 -3.43 -10.54
N LEU A 411 -4.14 -4.65 -10.06
CA LEU A 411 -5.26 -5.08 -9.21
C LEU A 411 -4.74 -5.38 -7.81
N PHE A 412 -5.20 -4.63 -6.81
CA PHE A 412 -4.79 -4.82 -5.44
C PHE A 412 -6.00 -5.07 -4.53
N ILE A 413 -6.25 -6.34 -4.20
CA ILE A 413 -7.34 -6.79 -3.32
C ILE A 413 -6.77 -7.13 -1.95
N ASN A 414 -6.93 -6.19 -0.99
CA ASN A 414 -6.20 -6.24 0.25
C ASN A 414 -7.04 -5.76 1.45
#